data_5dfdfc8e760ec0506abc241ae11f87e4
#
_entry.id   5dfdfc8e760ec0506abc241ae11f87e4
#
_cell.length_a   1.000
_cell.length_b   1.000
_cell.length_c   1.000
_cell.angle_alpha   90.00
_cell.angle_beta   90.00
_cell.angle_gamma   90.00
#
_symmetry.space_group_name_H-M   'P 1'
#
loop_
_entity.id
_entity.type
_entity.pdbx_description
1 polymer ?
#
loop_
_entity_poly.entity_id
_entity_poly.type
_entity_poly.pdbx_seq_one_letter_code
_entity_poly.pdbx_strand_id
1 'polypeptide(L)'
;MRLEEYWGIGPKTSALLSSELGVDRAVAAIESADTRELTKAGLSRGRATRILRRATGAEAMDLLATRDTRDVYKALLDLAEEHAVTEHAADRIRVLTPLPDRAAMEERLSSVLDARDAWASTDEATRDDVLAAFDRYDSVDGGELSAVRTALALQETGVDDGVFEPIATLESDRLDDAARALAGLRGDGDRVGDGADDQLDGLRDQLGQVEDLVATSPEVVEELQSEARRPDEFRDALTRYLTSETGVDAARVRDAAPQEAADARDFVESALRSLAGDLRSAVDEREATVAATLEEDLAAARETVDAAVEAVDDAALYVSLARFALAYDLTRPTFVADRETIAVRGARNLALQDAGDDVQPVTYAVGDHDLPAGREPPTGDRVAVLTGANSGGKTTLLETLCQVQLLAQMGLPVPADDAEVGLVDAIVFHRRHASFNAGVLESTLRSVVPPLTDAGRTLMLVDEFEAITEPGSAANLLHGLVTLTVERDALGVFVTHLADDLEPLPEAARTDGIFAEGLSPDLDLEVDYQPRFETVGKSTPEFIVSRLVANAADPVERTGFETLAQAVGEEAVQRTLSDARWSEGDSDD
;
A
#
# COMPACT_ATOMS: atom_id res chain seq x y z
N MET A 1 -2.90 -12.35 -26.07
CA MET A 1 -3.87 -11.39 -25.54
C MET A 1 -3.54 -10.01 -26.11
N ARG A 2 -4.51 -9.19 -26.42
CA ARG A 2 -4.23 -7.82 -26.89
C ARG A 2 -4.31 -6.87 -25.70
N LEU A 3 -3.37 -5.94 -25.57
CA LEU A 3 -3.36 -4.97 -24.48
C LEU A 3 -4.68 -4.17 -24.35
N GLU A 4 -5.39 -3.96 -25.45
CA GLU A 4 -6.67 -3.24 -25.50
C GLU A 4 -7.85 -4.03 -24.89
N GLU A 5 -7.65 -5.30 -24.54
CA GLU A 5 -8.64 -6.12 -23.82
C GLU A 5 -8.67 -5.78 -22.33
N TYR A 6 -7.59 -5.17 -21.81
CA TYR A 6 -7.56 -4.70 -20.43
C TYR A 6 -8.27 -3.36 -20.25
N TRP A 7 -9.01 -3.22 -19.17
CA TRP A 7 -9.74 -2.00 -18.85
C TRP A 7 -8.81 -0.78 -18.74
N GLY A 8 -9.21 0.32 -19.36
CA GLY A 8 -8.46 1.58 -19.33
C GLY A 8 -7.27 1.66 -20.29
N ILE A 9 -7.00 0.59 -21.04
CA ILE A 9 -5.97 0.56 -22.09
C ILE A 9 -6.63 0.82 -23.45
N GLY A 10 -6.69 2.08 -23.85
CA GLY A 10 -7.08 2.47 -25.22
C GLY A 10 -5.89 2.47 -26.19
N PRO A 11 -6.13 2.72 -27.49
CA PRO A 11 -5.11 2.63 -28.53
C PRO A 11 -3.81 3.40 -28.28
N LYS A 12 -3.90 4.58 -27.62
CA LYS A 12 -2.70 5.38 -27.27
C LYS A 12 -1.86 4.74 -26.17
N THR A 13 -2.50 4.15 -25.18
CA THR A 13 -1.81 3.47 -24.08
C THR A 13 -1.24 2.15 -24.56
N SER A 14 -1.99 1.40 -25.35
CA SER A 14 -1.53 0.17 -25.99
C SER A 14 -0.29 0.42 -26.87
N ALA A 15 -0.30 1.48 -27.67
CA ALA A 15 0.86 1.86 -28.49
C ALA A 15 2.08 2.23 -27.64
N LEU A 16 1.88 3.00 -26.54
CA LEU A 16 2.96 3.38 -25.61
C LEU A 16 3.56 2.14 -24.95
N LEU A 17 2.75 1.29 -24.34
CA LEU A 17 3.23 0.09 -23.66
C LEU A 17 3.92 -0.89 -24.62
N SER A 18 3.38 -1.03 -25.85
CA SER A 18 3.99 -1.90 -26.86
C SER A 18 5.33 -1.37 -27.37
N SER A 19 5.52 -0.03 -27.43
CA SER A 19 6.78 0.56 -27.88
C SER A 19 7.87 0.51 -26.82
N GLU A 20 7.50 0.69 -25.55
CA GLU A 20 8.47 0.80 -24.44
C GLU A 20 8.79 -0.56 -23.77
N LEU A 21 7.79 -1.44 -23.64
CA LEU A 21 7.96 -2.73 -22.97
C LEU A 21 7.86 -3.93 -23.91
N GLY A 22 7.22 -3.78 -25.07
CA GLY A 22 6.71 -4.90 -25.84
C GLY A 22 5.40 -5.46 -25.26
N VAL A 23 4.66 -6.22 -26.09
CA VAL A 23 3.31 -6.70 -25.70
C VAL A 23 3.36 -7.70 -24.55
N ASP A 24 4.27 -8.69 -24.63
CA ASP A 24 4.33 -9.78 -23.67
C ASP A 24 4.75 -9.28 -22.26
N ARG A 25 5.74 -8.41 -22.19
CA ARG A 25 6.21 -7.82 -20.93
C ARG A 25 5.16 -6.87 -20.34
N ALA A 26 4.47 -6.11 -21.19
CA ALA A 26 3.38 -5.25 -20.73
C ALA A 26 2.20 -6.05 -20.16
N VAL A 27 1.86 -7.21 -20.78
CA VAL A 27 0.85 -8.13 -20.24
C VAL A 27 1.30 -8.71 -18.91
N ALA A 28 2.54 -9.20 -18.82
CA ALA A 28 3.09 -9.72 -17.57
C ALA A 28 3.05 -8.68 -16.44
N ALA A 29 3.46 -7.44 -16.71
CA ALA A 29 3.42 -6.36 -15.73
C ALA A 29 1.99 -6.02 -15.27
N ILE A 30 0.99 -6.14 -16.16
CA ILE A 30 -0.42 -5.92 -15.79
C ILE A 30 -0.93 -7.08 -14.92
N GLU A 31 -0.63 -8.32 -15.27
CA GLU A 31 -1.09 -9.51 -14.56
C GLU A 31 -0.41 -9.68 -13.19
N SER A 32 0.86 -9.27 -13.06
CA SER A 32 1.59 -9.25 -11.78
C SER A 32 1.34 -8.00 -10.94
N ALA A 33 0.51 -7.07 -11.40
CA ALA A 33 0.24 -5.78 -10.76
C ALA A 33 1.51 -4.91 -10.57
N ASP A 34 2.48 -5.00 -11.49
CA ASP A 34 3.73 -4.25 -11.41
C ASP A 34 3.56 -2.79 -11.87
N THR A 35 3.36 -1.92 -10.90
CA THR A 35 3.25 -0.47 -11.11
C THR A 35 4.55 0.13 -11.64
N ARG A 36 5.72 -0.40 -11.25
CA ARG A 36 7.05 0.11 -11.66
C ARG A 36 7.24 0.00 -13.16
N GLU A 37 7.01 -1.19 -13.72
CA GLU A 37 7.17 -1.41 -15.16
C GLU A 37 6.25 -0.50 -15.96
N LEU A 38 5.00 -0.33 -15.54
CA LEU A 38 4.06 0.56 -16.22
C LEU A 38 4.44 2.05 -16.11
N THR A 39 5.03 2.47 -15.00
CA THR A 39 5.50 3.86 -14.84
C THR A 39 6.80 4.12 -15.58
N LYS A 40 7.73 3.18 -15.63
CA LYS A 40 8.93 3.23 -16.48
C LYS A 40 8.57 3.39 -17.94
N ALA A 41 7.49 2.73 -18.39
CA ALA A 41 6.96 2.88 -19.75
C ALA A 41 6.25 4.24 -20.01
N GLY A 42 6.24 5.17 -19.04
CA GLY A 42 5.71 6.53 -19.21
C GLY A 42 4.26 6.73 -18.75
N LEU A 43 3.64 5.76 -18.09
CA LEU A 43 2.35 5.99 -17.44
C LEU A 43 2.54 6.76 -16.13
N SER A 44 1.62 7.69 -15.83
CA SER A 44 1.59 8.27 -14.49
C SER A 44 1.16 7.20 -13.46
N ARG A 45 1.75 7.24 -12.24
CA ARG A 45 1.47 6.30 -11.14
C ARG A 45 -0.04 6.11 -10.91
N GLY A 46 -0.82 7.20 -10.83
CA GLY A 46 -2.27 7.13 -10.65
C GLY A 46 -3.03 6.51 -11.83
N ARG A 47 -2.47 6.53 -13.05
CA ARG A 47 -3.05 5.84 -14.20
C ARG A 47 -2.72 4.35 -14.18
N ALA A 48 -1.48 3.99 -13.87
CA ALA A 48 -1.04 2.62 -13.69
C ALA A 48 -1.89 1.93 -12.59
N THR A 49 -1.96 2.51 -11.40
CA THR A 49 -2.80 2.02 -10.28
C THR A 49 -4.26 1.78 -10.70
N ARG A 50 -4.85 2.69 -11.47
CA ARG A 50 -6.24 2.55 -11.92
C ARG A 50 -6.44 1.41 -12.93
N ILE A 51 -5.47 1.21 -13.82
CA ILE A 51 -5.48 0.09 -14.77
C ILE A 51 -5.33 -1.22 -14.00
N LEU A 52 -4.35 -1.32 -13.12
CA LEU A 52 -4.04 -2.53 -12.37
C LEU A 52 -5.21 -2.98 -11.47
N ARG A 53 -5.80 -2.06 -10.70
CA ARG A 53 -6.99 -2.37 -9.87
C ARG A 53 -8.14 -3.01 -10.67
N ARG A 54 -8.30 -2.63 -11.93
CA ARG A 54 -9.37 -3.16 -12.79
C ARG A 54 -8.94 -4.35 -13.64
N ALA A 55 -7.67 -4.48 -13.94
CA ALA A 55 -7.16 -5.62 -14.67
C ALA A 55 -7.18 -6.89 -13.82
N THR A 56 -6.83 -6.76 -12.52
CA THR A 56 -6.77 -7.87 -11.56
C THR A 56 -8.07 -8.14 -10.82
N GLY A 57 -9.00 -7.18 -10.76
CA GLY A 57 -10.22 -7.29 -9.94
C GLY A 57 -11.43 -6.51 -10.50
N ALA A 58 -11.69 -6.54 -11.81
CA ALA A 58 -12.78 -5.75 -12.41
C ALA A 58 -14.15 -6.04 -11.77
N GLU A 59 -14.50 -7.31 -11.59
CA GLU A 59 -15.76 -7.74 -10.96
C GLU A 59 -15.72 -7.49 -9.44
N ALA A 60 -14.58 -7.68 -8.80
CA ALA A 60 -14.42 -7.43 -7.36
C ALA A 60 -14.56 -5.95 -6.98
N MET A 61 -14.25 -5.03 -7.91
CA MET A 61 -14.45 -3.58 -7.69
C MET A 61 -15.94 -3.16 -7.73
N ASP A 62 -16.83 -4.00 -8.24
CA ASP A 62 -18.26 -3.75 -8.20
C ASP A 62 -18.83 -3.90 -6.78
N LEU A 63 -18.13 -4.61 -5.89
CA LEU A 63 -18.38 -4.61 -4.44
C LEU A 63 -18.47 -3.20 -3.86
N LEU A 64 -17.67 -2.24 -4.36
CA LEU A 64 -17.62 -0.86 -3.92
C LEU A 64 -18.75 -0.03 -4.58
N ALA A 65 -20.01 -0.33 -4.25
CA ALA A 65 -21.17 0.18 -4.95
C ALA A 65 -21.29 1.71 -4.92
N THR A 66 -20.97 2.35 -3.79
CA THR A 66 -21.11 3.80 -3.60
C THR A 66 -19.77 4.54 -3.56
N ARG A 67 -19.83 5.88 -3.62
CA ARG A 67 -18.65 6.73 -3.45
C ARG A 67 -18.07 6.60 -2.03
N ASP A 68 -18.94 6.62 -1.01
CA ASP A 68 -18.50 6.59 0.38
C ASP A 68 -17.82 5.25 0.71
N THR A 69 -18.30 4.12 0.14
CA THR A 69 -17.60 2.83 0.24
C THR A 69 -16.19 2.90 -0.38
N ARG A 70 -16.06 3.56 -1.53
CA ARG A 70 -14.74 3.74 -2.18
C ARG A 70 -13.82 4.66 -1.39
N ASP A 71 -14.37 5.64 -0.69
CA ASP A 71 -13.57 6.55 0.16
C ASP A 71 -13.04 5.78 1.40
N VAL A 72 -13.84 4.90 2.04
CA VAL A 72 -13.38 4.01 3.11
C VAL A 72 -12.32 3.03 2.61
N TYR A 73 -12.58 2.36 1.49
CA TYR A 73 -11.60 1.44 0.87
C TYR A 73 -10.26 2.14 0.62
N LYS A 74 -10.29 3.36 0.06
CA LYS A 74 -9.07 4.11 -0.20
C LYS A 74 -8.33 4.46 1.11
N ALA A 75 -9.06 4.93 2.13
CA ALA A 75 -8.47 5.25 3.43
C ALA A 75 -7.79 4.02 4.08
N LEU A 76 -8.40 2.83 3.97
CA LEU A 76 -7.79 1.58 4.46
C LEU A 76 -6.48 1.25 3.75
N LEU A 77 -6.42 1.44 2.42
CA LEU A 77 -5.18 1.20 1.68
C LEU A 77 -4.11 2.27 1.98
N ASP A 78 -4.52 3.53 2.16
CA ASP A 78 -3.61 4.61 2.53
C ASP A 78 -2.98 4.31 3.92
N LEU A 79 -3.77 3.83 4.91
CA LEU A 79 -3.26 3.40 6.23
C LEU A 79 -2.30 2.20 6.12
N ALA A 80 -2.66 1.18 5.34
CA ALA A 80 -1.79 0.02 5.16
C ALA A 80 -0.47 0.37 4.47
N GLU A 81 -0.51 1.32 3.52
CA GLU A 81 0.65 1.82 2.81
C GLU A 81 1.69 2.48 3.72
N GLU A 82 1.28 3.17 4.79
CA GLU A 82 2.18 3.81 5.76
C GLU A 82 3.12 2.81 6.46
N HIS A 83 2.74 1.52 6.46
CA HIS A 83 3.55 0.44 7.01
C HIS A 83 4.43 -0.27 5.98
N ALA A 84 4.44 0.18 4.72
CA ALA A 84 5.23 -0.43 3.66
C ALA A 84 6.73 -0.36 3.95
N VAL A 85 7.44 -1.47 3.66
CA VAL A 85 8.89 -1.57 3.85
C VAL A 85 9.68 -1.22 2.59
N THR A 86 8.99 -1.16 1.42
CA THR A 86 9.55 -0.68 0.15
C THR A 86 8.52 0.13 -0.63
N GLU A 87 8.98 1.01 -1.55
CA GLU A 87 8.09 1.72 -2.47
C GLU A 87 7.28 0.76 -3.35
N HIS A 88 7.86 -0.39 -3.70
CA HIS A 88 7.16 -1.40 -4.48
C HIS A 88 6.06 -2.08 -3.67
N ALA A 89 6.31 -2.42 -2.41
CA ALA A 89 5.27 -2.95 -1.52
C ALA A 89 4.13 -1.93 -1.32
N ALA A 90 4.45 -0.63 -1.17
CA ALA A 90 3.47 0.44 -1.12
C ALA A 90 2.59 0.48 -2.38
N ASP A 91 3.19 0.35 -3.56
CA ASP A 91 2.45 0.30 -4.82
C ASP A 91 1.57 -0.95 -4.94
N ARG A 92 2.05 -2.12 -4.50
CA ARG A 92 1.26 -3.36 -4.45
C ARG A 92 0.08 -3.23 -3.48
N ILE A 93 0.27 -2.62 -2.31
CA ILE A 93 -0.82 -2.33 -1.36
C ILE A 93 -1.87 -1.41 -2.00
N ARG A 94 -1.47 -0.36 -2.69
CA ARG A 94 -2.41 0.56 -3.38
C ARG A 94 -3.27 -0.13 -4.43
N VAL A 95 -2.85 -1.24 -4.99
CA VAL A 95 -3.60 -2.00 -6.01
C VAL A 95 -4.31 -3.23 -5.45
N LEU A 96 -4.25 -3.49 -4.14
CA LEU A 96 -5.03 -4.54 -3.52
C LEU A 96 -6.53 -4.33 -3.79
N THR A 97 -7.21 -5.40 -4.20
CA THR A 97 -8.65 -5.41 -4.47
C THR A 97 -9.34 -6.47 -3.62
N PRO A 98 -10.64 -6.34 -3.37
CA PRO A 98 -11.43 -7.45 -2.88
C PRO A 98 -11.18 -8.69 -3.74
N LEU A 99 -11.21 -9.86 -3.14
CA LEU A 99 -10.99 -11.13 -3.81
C LEU A 99 -12.32 -11.77 -4.23
N PRO A 100 -12.35 -12.51 -5.35
CA PRO A 100 -13.61 -13.03 -5.89
C PRO A 100 -14.16 -14.24 -5.11
N ASP A 101 -13.29 -14.98 -4.45
CA ASP A 101 -13.67 -16.22 -3.78
C ASP A 101 -13.03 -16.38 -2.40
N ARG A 102 -13.70 -17.19 -1.57
CA ARG A 102 -13.28 -17.45 -0.19
C ARG A 102 -11.89 -18.08 -0.09
N ALA A 103 -11.53 -18.98 -0.99
CA ALA A 103 -10.25 -19.69 -0.90
C ALA A 103 -9.09 -18.73 -1.06
N ALA A 104 -9.17 -17.82 -2.04
CA ALA A 104 -8.17 -16.76 -2.23
C ALA A 104 -8.10 -15.79 -1.04
N MET A 105 -9.26 -15.46 -0.42
CA MET A 105 -9.29 -14.65 0.81
C MET A 105 -8.59 -15.35 1.98
N GLU A 106 -8.90 -16.63 2.22
CA GLU A 106 -8.30 -17.42 3.29
C GLU A 106 -6.79 -17.65 3.08
N GLU A 107 -6.35 -17.83 1.84
CA GLU A 107 -4.94 -17.97 1.48
C GLU A 107 -4.16 -16.69 1.81
N ARG A 108 -4.60 -15.53 1.29
CA ARG A 108 -3.95 -14.24 1.60
C ARG A 108 -3.98 -13.94 3.10
N LEU A 109 -5.13 -14.13 3.75
CA LEU A 109 -5.28 -13.92 5.18
C LEU A 109 -4.30 -14.78 5.99
N SER A 110 -4.12 -16.05 5.62
CA SER A 110 -3.16 -16.92 6.28
C SER A 110 -1.74 -16.43 6.07
N SER A 111 -1.35 -16.07 4.85
CA SER A 111 -0.01 -15.53 4.55
C SER A 111 0.29 -14.25 5.35
N VAL A 112 -0.69 -13.34 5.46
CA VAL A 112 -0.52 -12.12 6.27
C VAL A 112 -0.37 -12.42 7.75
N LEU A 113 -1.17 -13.34 8.30
CA LEU A 113 -1.10 -13.68 9.73
C LEU A 113 0.16 -14.50 10.06
N ASP A 114 0.58 -15.40 9.18
CA ASP A 114 1.84 -16.13 9.35
C ASP A 114 3.04 -15.15 9.32
N ALA A 115 3.03 -14.19 8.39
CA ALA A 115 4.02 -13.12 8.35
C ALA A 115 3.99 -12.24 9.62
N ARG A 116 2.79 -11.92 10.13
CA ARG A 116 2.61 -11.15 11.37
C ARG A 116 3.22 -11.89 12.56
N ASP A 117 2.92 -13.17 12.69
CA ASP A 117 3.38 -13.96 13.84
C ASP A 117 4.91 -14.20 13.77
N ALA A 118 5.46 -14.45 12.58
CA ALA A 118 6.90 -14.52 12.35
C ALA A 118 7.57 -13.18 12.68
N TRP A 119 7.05 -12.07 12.16
CA TRP A 119 7.58 -10.73 12.44
C TRP A 119 7.50 -10.36 13.92
N ALA A 120 6.42 -10.70 14.61
CA ALA A 120 6.25 -10.47 16.04
C ALA A 120 7.23 -11.28 16.89
N SER A 121 7.61 -12.49 16.47
CA SER A 121 8.55 -13.35 17.17
C SER A 121 10.03 -13.04 16.91
N THR A 122 10.33 -12.31 15.83
CA THR A 122 11.69 -11.88 15.48
C THR A 122 12.19 -10.83 16.49
N ASP A 123 13.44 -10.91 16.94
CA ASP A 123 14.04 -9.91 17.83
C ASP A 123 14.27 -8.56 17.12
N GLU A 124 14.41 -7.49 17.91
CA GLU A 124 14.50 -6.12 17.40
C GLU A 124 15.72 -5.91 16.49
N ALA A 125 16.88 -6.48 16.83
CA ALA A 125 18.10 -6.30 16.04
C ALA A 125 17.96 -6.96 14.65
N THR A 126 17.41 -8.16 14.60
CA THR A 126 17.11 -8.86 13.34
C THR A 126 16.06 -8.12 12.50
N ARG A 127 15.03 -7.54 13.14
CA ARG A 127 14.07 -6.69 12.42
C ARG A 127 14.73 -5.47 11.80
N ASP A 128 15.63 -4.82 12.51
CA ASP A 128 16.37 -3.66 12.01
C ASP A 128 17.25 -4.04 10.82
N ASP A 129 17.92 -5.20 10.86
CA ASP A 129 18.73 -5.70 9.74
C ASP A 129 17.87 -6.01 8.51
N VAL A 130 16.70 -6.63 8.68
CA VAL A 130 15.73 -6.88 7.60
C VAL A 130 15.23 -5.57 7.00
N LEU A 131 14.85 -4.59 7.83
CA LEU A 131 14.41 -3.28 7.34
C LEU A 131 15.53 -2.54 6.60
N ALA A 132 16.78 -2.64 7.09
CA ALA A 132 17.93 -2.06 6.41
C ALA A 132 18.23 -2.74 5.04
N ALA A 133 17.91 -4.03 4.88
CA ALA A 133 18.00 -4.70 3.59
C ALA A 133 16.96 -4.16 2.59
N PHE A 134 15.72 -3.95 3.02
CA PHE A 134 14.67 -3.36 2.20
C PHE A 134 14.91 -1.87 1.87
N ASP A 135 15.44 -1.09 2.81
CA ASP A 135 15.81 0.31 2.57
C ASP A 135 16.89 0.44 1.48
N ARG A 136 17.86 -0.49 1.47
CA ARG A 136 18.87 -0.57 0.40
C ARG A 136 18.27 -0.97 -0.95
N TYR A 137 17.22 -1.79 -0.98
CA TYR A 137 16.49 -2.14 -2.20
C TYR A 137 15.94 -0.89 -2.91
N ASP A 138 15.26 -0.02 -2.18
CA ASP A 138 14.68 1.22 -2.71
C ASP A 138 15.76 2.25 -3.10
N SER A 139 16.87 2.32 -2.38
CA SER A 139 17.92 3.33 -2.60
C SER A 139 18.67 3.18 -3.92
N VAL A 140 18.61 2.02 -4.57
CA VAL A 140 19.38 1.72 -5.80
C VAL A 140 18.53 1.80 -7.06
N ASP A 141 17.31 1.49 -7.12
CA ASP A 141 16.31 1.58 -8.22
C ASP A 141 15.26 0.45 -8.19
N GLY A 142 15.36 -0.47 -7.24
CA GLY A 142 14.44 -1.60 -7.10
C GLY A 142 14.45 -2.59 -8.28
N GLY A 143 15.55 -2.63 -9.06
CA GLY A 143 15.70 -3.53 -10.20
C GLY A 143 16.21 -4.92 -9.82
N GLU A 144 16.49 -5.76 -10.84
CA GLU A 144 16.96 -7.15 -10.64
C GLU A 144 18.22 -7.24 -9.76
N LEU A 145 19.20 -6.36 -9.98
CA LEU A 145 20.41 -6.31 -9.15
C LEU A 145 20.11 -5.99 -7.69
N SER A 146 19.20 -5.05 -7.46
CA SER A 146 18.77 -4.67 -6.11
C SER A 146 18.05 -5.84 -5.42
N ALA A 147 17.16 -6.55 -6.14
CA ALA A 147 16.46 -7.72 -5.63
C ALA A 147 17.43 -8.84 -5.23
N VAL A 148 18.38 -9.19 -6.12
CA VAL A 148 19.38 -10.23 -5.83
C VAL A 148 20.24 -9.86 -4.61
N ARG A 149 20.71 -8.61 -4.52
CA ARG A 149 21.47 -8.13 -3.36
C ARG A 149 20.65 -8.12 -2.07
N THR A 150 19.37 -7.79 -2.16
CA THR A 150 18.47 -7.82 -1.02
C THR A 150 18.21 -9.25 -0.58
N ALA A 151 18.03 -10.20 -1.51
CA ALA A 151 17.91 -11.62 -1.18
C ALA A 151 19.13 -12.14 -0.42
N LEU A 152 20.36 -11.81 -0.89
CA LEU A 152 21.60 -12.14 -0.18
C LEU A 152 21.66 -11.52 1.22
N ALA A 153 21.33 -10.23 1.35
CA ALA A 153 21.32 -9.54 2.63
C ALA A 153 20.28 -10.13 3.60
N LEU A 154 19.11 -10.55 3.11
CA LEU A 154 18.10 -11.22 3.92
C LEU A 154 18.54 -12.61 4.37
N GLN A 155 19.23 -13.38 3.52
CA GLN A 155 19.84 -14.66 3.93
C GLN A 155 20.87 -14.47 5.07
N GLU A 156 21.66 -13.39 5.04
CA GLU A 156 22.63 -13.06 6.09
C GLU A 156 21.99 -12.77 7.45
N THR A 157 20.72 -12.33 7.48
CA THR A 157 19.99 -12.09 8.75
C THR A 157 19.66 -13.39 9.49
N GLY A 158 19.67 -14.53 8.79
CA GLY A 158 19.35 -15.85 9.34
C GLY A 158 17.85 -16.10 9.52
N VAL A 159 16.97 -15.22 9.01
CA VAL A 159 15.53 -15.46 8.99
C VAL A 159 15.21 -16.39 7.83
N ASP A 160 14.68 -17.57 8.12
CA ASP A 160 14.50 -18.64 7.15
C ASP A 160 13.09 -19.27 7.14
N ASP A 161 12.14 -18.74 7.92
CA ASP A 161 10.79 -19.24 8.05
C ASP A 161 9.72 -18.30 7.46
N GLY A 162 8.52 -18.84 7.28
CA GLY A 162 7.36 -18.09 6.78
C GLY A 162 7.62 -17.43 5.44
N VAL A 163 7.42 -16.13 5.34
CA VAL A 163 7.56 -15.35 4.09
C VAL A 163 9.00 -15.23 3.60
N PHE A 164 10.00 -15.59 4.42
CA PHE A 164 11.41 -15.60 4.06
C PHE A 164 11.91 -16.97 3.57
N GLU A 165 11.15 -18.06 3.77
CA GLU A 165 11.52 -19.40 3.31
C GLU A 165 11.89 -19.45 1.81
N PRO A 166 11.15 -18.82 0.88
CA PRO A 166 11.53 -18.79 -0.53
C PRO A 166 12.91 -18.17 -0.76
N ILE A 167 13.25 -17.11 0.00
CA ILE A 167 14.57 -16.44 -0.09
C ILE A 167 15.67 -17.33 0.49
N ALA A 168 15.41 -17.96 1.64
CA ALA A 168 16.38 -18.81 2.33
C ALA A 168 16.76 -20.06 1.52
N THR A 169 15.85 -20.52 0.64
CA THR A 169 16.08 -21.70 -0.22
C THR A 169 16.87 -21.41 -1.49
N LEU A 170 17.09 -20.14 -1.85
CA LEU A 170 17.90 -19.78 -3.02
C LEU A 170 19.37 -20.11 -2.82
N GLU A 171 20.04 -20.59 -3.88
CA GLU A 171 21.47 -20.91 -3.85
C GLU A 171 22.31 -19.61 -3.83
N SER A 172 22.96 -19.29 -2.69
CA SER A 172 23.74 -18.06 -2.49
C SER A 172 24.84 -17.89 -3.54
N ASP A 173 25.53 -18.98 -3.91
CA ASP A 173 26.59 -18.93 -4.94
C ASP A 173 26.05 -18.43 -6.29
N ARG A 174 24.84 -18.86 -6.68
CA ARG A 174 24.20 -18.40 -7.91
C ARG A 174 23.70 -16.96 -7.82
N LEU A 175 23.25 -16.55 -6.64
CA LEU A 175 22.89 -15.15 -6.40
C LEU A 175 24.12 -14.24 -6.51
N ASP A 176 25.28 -14.67 -5.98
CA ASP A 176 26.54 -13.93 -6.09
C ASP A 176 27.02 -13.82 -7.53
N ASP A 177 26.92 -14.91 -8.32
CA ASP A 177 27.26 -14.90 -9.74
C ASP A 177 26.34 -13.97 -10.53
N ALA A 178 25.03 -14.03 -10.26
CA ALA A 178 24.03 -13.14 -10.87
C ALA A 178 24.28 -11.67 -10.48
N ALA A 179 24.57 -11.38 -9.21
CA ALA A 179 24.87 -10.03 -8.75
C ALA A 179 26.11 -9.44 -9.45
N ARG A 180 27.17 -10.26 -9.64
CA ARG A 180 28.38 -9.84 -10.40
C ARG A 180 28.06 -9.57 -11.86
N ALA A 181 27.29 -10.45 -12.50
CA ALA A 181 26.90 -10.28 -13.89
C ALA A 181 26.04 -9.03 -14.11
N LEU A 182 24.99 -8.85 -13.29
CA LEU A 182 24.11 -7.68 -13.33
C LEU A 182 24.83 -6.36 -13.01
N ALA A 183 25.82 -6.38 -12.11
CA ALA A 183 26.63 -5.20 -11.78
C ALA A 183 27.63 -4.87 -12.88
N GLY A 184 28.17 -5.88 -13.55
CA GLY A 184 29.18 -5.74 -14.59
C GLY A 184 28.63 -5.29 -15.93
N LEU A 185 27.39 -5.65 -16.29
CA LEU A 185 26.76 -5.27 -17.56
C LEU A 185 26.18 -3.85 -17.51
N ARG A 186 26.32 -3.08 -18.59
CA ARG A 186 25.78 -1.72 -18.75
C ARG A 186 24.99 -1.60 -20.05
N GLY A 187 24.00 -0.69 -20.04
CA GLY A 187 23.13 -0.48 -21.20
C GLY A 187 22.29 -1.72 -21.51
N ASP A 188 22.21 -2.09 -22.78
CA ASP A 188 21.51 -3.29 -23.26
C ASP A 188 22.41 -4.57 -23.18
N GLY A 189 23.44 -4.57 -22.34
CA GLY A 189 24.37 -5.70 -22.19
C GLY A 189 25.62 -5.61 -23.08
N ASP A 190 25.74 -4.59 -23.92
CA ASP A 190 26.82 -4.41 -24.90
C ASP A 190 28.09 -3.77 -24.33
N ARG A 191 28.06 -3.30 -23.09
CA ARG A 191 29.17 -2.64 -22.40
C ARG A 191 29.43 -3.24 -21.04
N VAL A 192 30.71 -3.20 -20.65
CA VAL A 192 31.15 -3.67 -19.34
C VAL A 192 31.50 -2.47 -18.45
N GLY A 193 30.97 -2.46 -17.23
CA GLY A 193 31.25 -1.44 -16.21
C GLY A 193 32.65 -1.59 -15.62
N ASP A 194 33.14 -0.54 -14.97
CA ASP A 194 34.40 -0.55 -14.25
C ASP A 194 34.31 -1.51 -13.05
N GLY A 195 35.41 -2.20 -12.76
CA GLY A 195 35.50 -3.17 -11.68
C GLY A 195 34.96 -4.57 -12.00
N ALA A 196 34.48 -4.80 -13.23
CA ALA A 196 34.00 -6.11 -13.64
C ALA A 196 35.13 -7.06 -14.05
N ASP A 197 36.26 -6.52 -14.54
CA ASP A 197 37.43 -7.29 -14.97
C ASP A 197 38.71 -6.44 -14.82
N ASP A 198 39.63 -6.86 -13.94
CA ASP A 198 40.87 -6.14 -13.66
C ASP A 198 41.75 -5.94 -14.91
N GLN A 199 41.71 -6.88 -15.86
CA GLN A 199 42.49 -6.78 -17.08
C GLN A 199 41.92 -5.75 -18.04
N LEU A 200 40.59 -5.67 -18.15
CA LEU A 200 39.91 -4.66 -18.95
C LEU A 200 40.17 -3.27 -18.39
N ASP A 201 40.01 -3.11 -17.10
CA ASP A 201 40.25 -1.83 -16.41
C ASP A 201 41.71 -1.38 -16.58
N GLY A 202 42.67 -2.31 -16.43
CA GLY A 202 44.09 -2.02 -16.69
C GLY A 202 44.36 -1.60 -18.14
N LEU A 203 43.71 -2.21 -19.12
CA LEU A 203 43.80 -1.82 -20.54
C LEU A 203 43.20 -0.44 -20.81
N ARG A 204 42.04 -0.13 -20.18
CA ARG A 204 41.40 1.19 -20.28
C ARG A 204 42.27 2.31 -19.69
N ASP A 205 42.86 2.06 -18.53
CA ASP A 205 43.80 2.99 -17.89
C ASP A 205 45.03 3.24 -18.76
N GLN A 206 45.62 2.18 -19.32
CA GLN A 206 46.78 2.28 -20.24
C GLN A 206 46.41 3.07 -21.50
N LEU A 207 45.24 2.80 -22.08
CA LEU A 207 44.72 3.53 -23.24
C LEU A 207 44.56 5.02 -22.93
N GLY A 208 43.92 5.36 -21.80
CA GLY A 208 43.71 6.75 -21.37
C GLY A 208 45.05 7.50 -21.23
N GLN A 209 46.04 6.88 -20.57
CA GLN A 209 47.39 7.47 -20.40
C GLN A 209 48.09 7.67 -21.74
N VAL A 210 47.98 6.71 -22.68
CA VAL A 210 48.58 6.86 -24.03
C VAL A 210 47.87 7.96 -24.81
N GLU A 211 46.52 8.07 -24.74
CA GLU A 211 45.76 9.15 -25.39
C GLU A 211 46.14 10.54 -24.85
N ASP A 212 46.40 10.66 -23.55
CA ASP A 212 46.91 11.90 -22.95
C ASP A 212 48.31 12.25 -23.52
N LEU A 213 49.19 11.26 -23.68
CA LEU A 213 50.49 11.47 -24.30
C LEU A 213 50.40 11.77 -25.81
N VAL A 214 49.41 11.27 -26.53
CA VAL A 214 49.12 11.70 -27.91
C VAL A 214 48.80 13.18 -27.95
N ALA A 215 47.96 13.68 -27.01
CA ALA A 215 47.61 15.08 -26.92
C ALA A 215 48.81 16.01 -26.57
N THR A 216 49.76 15.52 -25.78
CA THR A 216 50.97 16.23 -25.34
C THR A 216 52.21 15.77 -26.07
N SER A 217 52.11 15.15 -27.24
CA SER A 217 53.22 14.59 -28.02
C SER A 217 54.41 15.54 -28.25
N PRO A 218 54.24 16.88 -28.43
CA PRO A 218 55.37 17.81 -28.57
C PRO A 218 56.27 17.84 -27.31
N GLU A 219 55.69 17.73 -26.13
CA GLU A 219 56.41 17.73 -24.85
C GLU A 219 57.21 16.43 -24.67
N VAL A 220 56.60 15.29 -25.05
CA VAL A 220 57.26 13.98 -25.09
C VAL A 220 58.49 14.00 -26.00
N VAL A 221 58.38 14.62 -27.19
CA VAL A 221 59.51 14.75 -28.13
C VAL A 221 60.63 15.58 -27.53
N GLU A 222 60.34 16.72 -26.88
CA GLU A 222 61.33 17.59 -26.24
C GLU A 222 62.08 16.86 -25.11
N GLU A 223 61.38 16.10 -24.30
CA GLU A 223 61.97 15.31 -23.20
C GLU A 223 62.92 14.22 -23.73
N LEU A 224 62.45 13.44 -24.73
CA LEU A 224 63.26 12.37 -25.31
C LEU A 224 64.51 12.89 -26.09
N GLN A 225 64.40 14.05 -26.75
CA GLN A 225 65.54 14.70 -27.41
C GLN A 225 66.60 15.18 -26.46
N SER A 226 66.22 15.48 -25.18
CA SER A 226 67.18 15.83 -24.14
C SER A 226 68.03 14.65 -23.68
N GLU A 227 67.48 13.41 -23.75
CA GLU A 227 68.12 12.19 -23.22
C GLU A 227 68.91 11.41 -24.30
N ALA A 228 68.43 11.41 -25.54
CA ALA A 228 68.97 10.56 -26.59
C ALA A 228 69.39 11.35 -27.85
N ARG A 229 70.62 11.17 -28.33
CA ARG A 229 71.20 11.85 -29.51
C ARG A 229 71.30 10.97 -30.74
N ARG A 230 71.17 9.64 -30.61
CA ARG A 230 71.26 8.66 -31.70
C ARG A 230 69.88 8.02 -31.96
N PRO A 231 69.60 7.58 -33.17
CA PRO A 231 68.31 6.95 -33.48
C PRO A 231 68.01 5.66 -32.66
N ASP A 232 69.03 4.83 -32.43
CA ASP A 232 68.83 3.60 -31.63
C ASP A 232 68.60 3.91 -30.14
N GLU A 233 69.34 4.89 -29.60
CA GLU A 233 69.16 5.40 -28.21
C GLU A 233 67.77 6.04 -28.04
N PHE A 234 67.24 6.72 -29.08
CA PHE A 234 65.96 7.36 -29.09
C PHE A 234 64.79 6.34 -29.03
N ARG A 235 64.91 5.24 -29.76
CA ARG A 235 63.93 4.15 -29.69
C ARG A 235 63.89 3.49 -28.31
N ASP A 236 65.05 3.22 -27.71
CA ASP A 236 65.14 2.65 -26.38
C ASP A 236 64.67 3.65 -25.30
N ALA A 237 64.89 4.94 -25.46
CA ALA A 237 64.41 5.99 -24.59
C ALA A 237 62.89 6.10 -24.64
N LEU A 238 62.28 6.12 -25.85
CA LEU A 238 60.82 6.09 -25.99
C LEU A 238 60.21 4.86 -25.34
N THR A 239 60.79 3.67 -25.54
CA THR A 239 60.28 2.44 -24.96
C THR A 239 60.26 2.54 -23.43
N ARG A 240 61.37 3.00 -22.82
CA ARG A 240 61.44 3.17 -21.35
C ARG A 240 60.48 4.21 -20.83
N TYR A 241 60.39 5.35 -21.55
CA TYR A 241 59.48 6.45 -21.19
C TYR A 241 58.01 5.98 -21.20
N LEU A 242 57.55 5.40 -22.30
CA LEU A 242 56.18 4.94 -22.40
C LEU A 242 55.86 3.81 -21.40
N THR A 243 56.82 2.86 -21.21
CA THR A 243 56.60 1.81 -20.20
C THR A 243 56.52 2.40 -18.77
N SER A 244 57.33 3.44 -18.47
CA SER A 244 57.28 4.11 -17.16
C SER A 244 55.99 4.91 -16.94
N GLU A 245 55.58 5.68 -17.94
CA GLU A 245 54.43 6.61 -17.82
C GLU A 245 53.09 5.90 -17.95
N THR A 246 53.00 4.81 -18.73
CA THR A 246 51.71 4.18 -19.05
C THR A 246 51.59 2.74 -18.54
N GLY A 247 52.63 2.18 -17.97
CA GLY A 247 52.63 0.77 -17.54
C GLY A 247 52.46 -0.25 -18.67
N VAL A 248 52.46 0.19 -19.94
CA VAL A 248 52.35 -0.71 -21.11
C VAL A 248 53.64 -1.54 -21.22
N ASP A 249 53.49 -2.83 -21.55
CA ASP A 249 54.61 -3.74 -21.72
C ASP A 249 55.56 -3.26 -22.82
N ALA A 250 56.87 -3.34 -22.53
CA ALA A 250 57.95 -2.87 -23.43
C ALA A 250 57.96 -3.59 -24.79
N ALA A 251 57.48 -4.83 -24.89
CA ALA A 251 57.35 -5.51 -26.16
C ALA A 251 56.27 -4.84 -27.02
N ARG A 252 55.14 -4.53 -26.48
CA ARG A 252 54.03 -3.85 -27.15
C ARG A 252 54.40 -2.45 -27.63
N VAL A 253 55.15 -1.71 -26.83
CA VAL A 253 55.69 -0.38 -27.22
C VAL A 253 56.66 -0.52 -28.40
N ARG A 254 57.54 -1.53 -28.37
CA ARG A 254 58.48 -1.78 -29.47
C ARG A 254 57.78 -2.19 -30.77
N ASP A 255 56.75 -2.99 -30.70
CA ASP A 255 55.96 -3.42 -31.86
C ASP A 255 55.17 -2.25 -32.49
N ALA A 256 54.68 -1.31 -31.67
CA ALA A 256 54.00 -0.09 -32.13
C ALA A 256 54.96 0.96 -32.74
N ALA A 257 56.24 0.88 -32.48
CA ALA A 257 57.21 1.83 -33.01
C ALA A 257 57.44 1.67 -34.51
N PRO A 258 57.35 2.75 -35.33
CA PRO A 258 57.49 2.66 -36.80
C PRO A 258 58.92 2.25 -37.17
N GLN A 259 59.08 1.49 -38.27
CA GLN A 259 60.38 1.09 -38.78
C GLN A 259 61.10 2.26 -39.51
N GLU A 260 60.34 3.16 -40.15
CA GLU A 260 60.81 4.34 -40.82
C GLU A 260 60.00 5.56 -40.38
N ALA A 261 60.67 6.69 -40.12
CA ALA A 261 60.05 7.96 -39.81
C ALA A 261 60.84 9.12 -40.44
N ALA A 262 60.13 10.21 -40.79
CA ALA A 262 60.77 11.37 -41.40
C ALA A 262 61.64 12.16 -40.43
N ASP A 263 61.23 12.25 -39.18
CA ASP A 263 61.97 12.91 -38.08
C ASP A 263 61.56 12.33 -36.71
N ALA A 264 62.13 12.85 -35.64
CA ALA A 264 61.83 12.40 -34.27
C ALA A 264 60.39 12.65 -33.84
N ARG A 265 59.78 13.72 -34.34
CA ARG A 265 58.39 14.03 -34.07
C ARG A 265 57.44 13.04 -34.74
N ASP A 266 57.65 12.82 -36.02
CA ASP A 266 56.89 11.82 -36.79
C ASP A 266 57.03 10.44 -36.16
N PHE A 267 58.19 10.07 -35.67
CA PHE A 267 58.47 8.81 -35.00
C PHE A 267 57.61 8.66 -33.73
N VAL A 268 57.60 9.67 -32.82
CA VAL A 268 56.84 9.64 -31.56
C VAL A 268 55.35 9.66 -31.83
N GLU A 269 54.86 10.58 -32.69
CA GLU A 269 53.43 10.68 -33.01
C GLU A 269 52.90 9.41 -33.68
N SER A 270 53.67 8.79 -34.54
CA SER A 270 53.26 7.53 -35.19
C SER A 270 53.29 6.34 -34.22
N ALA A 271 54.29 6.26 -33.34
CA ALA A 271 54.37 5.23 -32.27
C ALA A 271 53.18 5.34 -31.31
N LEU A 272 52.90 6.56 -30.82
CA LEU A 272 51.78 6.80 -29.92
C LEU A 272 50.42 6.49 -30.56
N ARG A 273 50.20 6.90 -31.84
CA ARG A 273 48.95 6.59 -32.55
C ARG A 273 48.78 5.09 -32.80
N SER A 274 49.88 4.38 -33.18
CA SER A 274 49.86 2.93 -33.34
C SER A 274 49.55 2.24 -32.04
N LEU A 275 50.21 2.62 -30.93
CA LEU A 275 50.01 2.07 -29.59
C LEU A 275 48.59 2.30 -29.10
N ALA A 276 48.06 3.51 -29.27
CA ALA A 276 46.64 3.81 -28.94
C ALA A 276 45.65 2.96 -29.74
N GLY A 277 45.93 2.75 -31.04
CA GLY A 277 45.14 1.89 -31.90
C GLY A 277 45.15 0.42 -31.44
N ASP A 278 46.36 -0.10 -31.11
CA ASP A 278 46.54 -1.48 -30.63
C ASP A 278 45.88 -1.69 -29.23
N LEU A 279 45.98 -0.70 -28.37
CA LEU A 279 45.33 -0.75 -27.05
C LEU A 279 43.79 -0.67 -27.16
N ARG A 280 43.30 0.21 -28.06
CA ARG A 280 41.85 0.31 -28.29
C ARG A 280 41.29 -1.01 -28.83
N SER A 281 41.94 -1.64 -29.78
CA SER A 281 41.55 -2.97 -30.28
C SER A 281 41.58 -4.03 -29.16
N ALA A 282 42.60 -3.97 -28.27
CA ALA A 282 42.67 -4.90 -27.15
C ALA A 282 41.58 -4.65 -26.08
N VAL A 283 41.20 -3.39 -25.85
CA VAL A 283 40.05 -3.02 -25.00
C VAL A 283 38.76 -3.59 -25.59
N ASP A 284 38.51 -3.31 -26.86
CA ASP A 284 37.29 -3.77 -27.56
C ASP A 284 37.18 -5.30 -27.57
N GLU A 285 38.27 -6.03 -27.82
CA GLU A 285 38.30 -7.50 -27.80
C GLU A 285 38.10 -8.07 -26.37
N ARG A 286 38.75 -7.45 -25.38
CA ARG A 286 38.56 -7.88 -23.98
C ARG A 286 37.16 -7.57 -23.48
N GLU A 287 36.64 -6.38 -23.77
CA GLU A 287 35.28 -5.98 -23.40
C GLU A 287 34.23 -6.94 -24.01
N ALA A 288 34.34 -7.27 -25.30
CA ALA A 288 33.45 -8.23 -25.94
C ALA A 288 33.53 -9.63 -25.29
N THR A 289 34.75 -10.06 -24.89
CA THR A 289 34.93 -11.36 -24.22
C THR A 289 34.30 -11.37 -22.83
N VAL A 290 34.52 -10.30 -22.06
CA VAL A 290 33.96 -10.16 -20.69
C VAL A 290 32.42 -10.03 -20.76
N ALA A 291 31.90 -9.21 -21.67
CA ALA A 291 30.46 -9.06 -21.88
C ALA A 291 29.80 -10.41 -22.19
N ALA A 292 30.37 -11.18 -23.13
CA ALA A 292 29.84 -12.51 -23.46
C ALA A 292 29.84 -13.49 -22.28
N THR A 293 30.88 -13.44 -21.44
CA THR A 293 30.94 -14.28 -20.23
C THR A 293 29.86 -13.89 -19.22
N LEU A 294 29.71 -12.58 -18.97
CA LEU A 294 28.70 -12.07 -18.03
C LEU A 294 27.27 -12.33 -18.54
N GLU A 295 27.05 -12.26 -19.86
CA GLU A 295 25.75 -12.62 -20.47
C GLU A 295 25.44 -14.12 -20.31
N GLU A 296 26.44 -14.99 -20.48
CA GLU A 296 26.30 -16.44 -20.28
C GLU A 296 25.99 -16.76 -18.80
N ASP A 297 26.71 -16.13 -17.87
CA ASP A 297 26.48 -16.27 -16.42
C ASP A 297 25.08 -15.80 -16.03
N LEU A 298 24.63 -14.66 -16.54
CA LEU A 298 23.30 -14.12 -16.29
C LEU A 298 22.21 -15.04 -16.88
N ALA A 299 22.40 -15.54 -18.09
CA ALA A 299 21.46 -16.47 -18.72
C ALA A 299 21.35 -17.78 -17.92
N ALA A 300 22.48 -18.29 -17.39
CA ALA A 300 22.49 -19.48 -16.53
C ALA A 300 21.81 -19.25 -15.17
N ALA A 301 21.86 -18.01 -14.65
CA ALA A 301 21.24 -17.62 -13.38
C ALA A 301 19.83 -17.07 -13.52
N ARG A 302 19.25 -16.99 -14.73
CA ARG A 302 17.97 -16.29 -14.99
C ARG A 302 16.82 -16.75 -14.09
N GLU A 303 16.63 -18.06 -13.95
CA GLU A 303 15.59 -18.62 -13.08
C GLU A 303 15.79 -18.22 -11.59
N THR A 304 17.04 -18.16 -11.15
CA THR A 304 17.37 -17.74 -9.78
C THR A 304 17.13 -16.24 -9.58
N VAL A 305 17.43 -15.41 -10.58
CA VAL A 305 17.14 -13.97 -10.54
C VAL A 305 15.63 -13.72 -10.48
N ASP A 306 14.87 -14.38 -11.35
CA ASP A 306 13.40 -14.24 -11.38
C ASP A 306 12.78 -14.69 -10.04
N ALA A 307 13.23 -15.82 -9.48
CA ALA A 307 12.81 -16.30 -8.18
C ALA A 307 13.19 -15.33 -7.03
N ALA A 308 14.37 -14.71 -7.10
CA ALA A 308 14.80 -13.73 -6.11
C ALA A 308 13.95 -12.46 -6.17
N VAL A 309 13.61 -11.97 -7.35
CA VAL A 309 12.72 -10.81 -7.53
C VAL A 309 11.36 -11.09 -6.92
N GLU A 310 10.74 -12.23 -7.29
CA GLU A 310 9.42 -12.63 -6.79
C GLU A 310 9.43 -12.79 -5.26
N ALA A 311 10.41 -13.51 -4.71
CA ALA A 311 10.51 -13.78 -3.29
C ALA A 311 10.75 -12.49 -2.46
N VAL A 312 11.60 -11.57 -2.93
CA VAL A 312 11.86 -10.29 -2.27
C VAL A 312 10.62 -9.38 -2.32
N ASP A 313 9.95 -9.30 -3.46
CA ASP A 313 8.75 -8.49 -3.63
C ASP A 313 7.58 -9.02 -2.78
N ASP A 314 7.44 -10.35 -2.65
CA ASP A 314 6.42 -10.96 -1.79
C ASP A 314 6.76 -10.81 -0.31
N ALA A 315 8.00 -11.03 0.09
CA ALA A 315 8.43 -10.79 1.47
C ALA A 315 8.19 -9.34 1.88
N ALA A 316 8.55 -8.37 1.02
CA ALA A 316 8.30 -6.95 1.27
C ALA A 316 6.82 -6.64 1.45
N LEU A 317 5.93 -7.20 0.60
CA LEU A 317 4.48 -7.01 0.71
C LEU A 317 3.94 -7.59 2.02
N TYR A 318 4.26 -8.86 2.32
CA TYR A 318 3.68 -9.52 3.49
C TYR A 318 4.25 -8.99 4.80
N VAL A 319 5.53 -8.59 4.86
CA VAL A 319 6.09 -7.88 6.03
C VAL A 319 5.39 -6.52 6.22
N SER A 320 5.09 -5.80 5.16
CA SER A 320 4.34 -4.54 5.23
C SER A 320 2.94 -4.74 5.81
N LEU A 321 2.20 -5.72 5.31
CA LEU A 321 0.87 -6.07 5.80
C LEU A 321 0.91 -6.63 7.24
N ALA A 322 1.95 -7.36 7.61
CA ALA A 322 2.19 -7.82 8.97
C ALA A 322 2.40 -6.65 9.94
N ARG A 323 3.19 -5.65 9.56
CA ARG A 323 3.39 -4.42 10.34
C ARG A 323 2.10 -3.64 10.50
N PHE A 324 1.31 -3.51 9.44
CA PHE A 324 -0.03 -2.92 9.52
C PHE A 324 -0.92 -3.69 10.50
N ALA A 325 -0.96 -5.03 10.38
CA ALA A 325 -1.77 -5.87 11.28
C ALA A 325 -1.36 -5.75 12.76
N LEU A 326 -0.06 -5.61 13.04
CA LEU A 326 0.46 -5.42 14.41
C LEU A 326 0.17 -4.02 14.94
N ALA A 327 0.30 -2.99 14.10
CA ALA A 327 0.09 -1.60 14.52
C ALA A 327 -1.34 -1.35 15.03
N TYR A 328 -2.32 -2.03 14.44
CA TYR A 328 -3.75 -1.88 14.80
C TYR A 328 -4.35 -3.09 15.51
N ASP A 329 -3.53 -4.05 15.94
CA ASP A 329 -3.96 -5.28 16.63
C ASP A 329 -5.09 -6.00 15.87
N LEU A 330 -4.86 -6.24 14.56
CA LEU A 330 -5.83 -6.88 13.69
C LEU A 330 -5.86 -8.39 13.92
N THR A 331 -7.05 -8.99 13.87
CA THR A 331 -7.27 -10.41 14.13
C THR A 331 -7.87 -11.14 12.92
N ARG A 332 -7.86 -12.46 12.96
CA ARG A 332 -8.46 -13.33 11.92
C ARG A 332 -9.98 -13.26 11.96
N PRO A 333 -10.67 -12.82 10.89
CA PRO A 333 -12.11 -13.01 10.77
C PRO A 333 -12.46 -14.45 10.43
N THR A 334 -13.66 -14.90 10.81
CA THR A 334 -14.26 -16.18 10.39
C THR A 334 -15.17 -15.93 9.20
N PHE A 335 -14.86 -16.55 8.05
CA PHE A 335 -15.74 -16.50 6.88
C PHE A 335 -16.88 -17.50 7.02
N VAL A 336 -18.11 -17.02 6.85
CA VAL A 336 -19.33 -17.82 6.93
C VAL A 336 -19.93 -17.98 5.53
N ALA A 337 -20.17 -19.22 5.11
CA ALA A 337 -20.64 -19.53 3.75
C ALA A 337 -22.14 -19.87 3.67
N ASP A 338 -22.73 -20.37 4.76
CA ASP A 338 -24.07 -20.93 4.84
C ASP A 338 -25.12 -19.96 5.34
N ARG A 339 -24.70 -18.77 5.77
CA ARG A 339 -25.58 -17.71 6.27
C ARG A 339 -25.01 -16.32 5.92
N GLU A 340 -25.90 -15.35 5.83
CA GLU A 340 -25.52 -13.95 5.67
C GLU A 340 -25.40 -13.30 7.03
N THR A 341 -24.23 -12.74 7.31
CA THR A 341 -23.93 -12.10 8.58
C THR A 341 -22.78 -11.11 8.45
N ILE A 342 -22.84 -10.07 9.24
CA ILE A 342 -21.68 -9.32 9.70
C ILE A 342 -21.84 -9.18 11.21
N ALA A 343 -20.92 -9.79 11.95
CA ALA A 343 -20.93 -9.81 13.40
C ALA A 343 -19.54 -9.56 13.95
N VAL A 344 -19.39 -8.63 14.86
CA VAL A 344 -18.11 -8.19 15.41
C VAL A 344 -18.19 -8.10 16.94
N ARG A 345 -17.14 -8.52 17.60
CA ARG A 345 -16.92 -8.31 19.04
C ARG A 345 -15.64 -7.51 19.24
N GLY A 346 -15.72 -6.46 20.05
CA GLY A 346 -14.56 -5.62 20.34
C GLY A 346 -14.02 -4.89 19.11
N ALA A 347 -14.89 -4.51 18.18
CA ALA A 347 -14.48 -3.81 16.96
C ALA A 347 -14.07 -2.37 17.24
N ARG A 348 -13.00 -1.92 16.59
CA ARG A 348 -12.41 -0.59 16.71
C ARG A 348 -12.36 0.11 15.35
N ASN A 349 -12.60 1.41 15.33
CA ASN A 349 -12.49 2.20 14.10
C ASN A 349 -11.03 2.54 13.84
N LEU A 350 -10.50 2.13 12.68
CA LEU A 350 -9.10 2.33 12.33
C LEU A 350 -8.72 3.80 12.16
N ALA A 351 -9.60 4.62 11.61
CA ALA A 351 -9.30 6.05 11.44
C ALA A 351 -9.18 6.80 12.78
N LEU A 352 -9.95 6.38 13.81
CA LEU A 352 -9.84 6.93 15.14
C LEU A 352 -8.59 6.42 15.86
N GLN A 353 -8.26 5.12 15.72
CA GLN A 353 -7.01 4.57 16.26
C GLN A 353 -5.78 5.27 15.68
N ASP A 354 -5.77 5.52 14.40
CA ASP A 354 -4.69 6.23 13.71
C ASP A 354 -4.55 7.69 14.17
N ALA A 355 -5.68 8.37 14.44
CA ALA A 355 -5.69 9.71 15.02
C ALA A 355 -5.18 9.75 16.48
N GLY A 356 -4.95 8.60 17.11
CA GLY A 356 -4.52 8.48 18.50
C GLY A 356 -5.65 8.66 19.51
N ASP A 357 -6.90 8.54 19.07
CA ASP A 357 -8.07 8.60 19.96
C ASP A 357 -8.17 7.33 20.80
N ASP A 358 -8.69 7.47 22.03
CA ASP A 358 -9.07 6.32 22.87
C ASP A 358 -10.39 5.74 22.34
N VAL A 359 -10.29 4.67 21.56
CA VAL A 359 -11.42 4.06 20.87
C VAL A 359 -12.08 3.01 21.75
N GLN A 360 -13.32 3.28 22.20
CA GLN A 360 -14.14 2.27 22.88
C GLN A 360 -14.45 1.13 21.92
N PRO A 361 -14.05 -0.13 22.23
CA PRO A 361 -14.41 -1.30 21.44
C PRO A 361 -15.92 -1.55 21.46
N VAL A 362 -16.50 -1.90 20.31
CA VAL A 362 -17.95 -2.15 20.19
C VAL A 362 -18.25 -3.57 19.73
N THR A 363 -19.37 -4.13 20.23
CA THR A 363 -19.91 -5.43 19.81
C THR A 363 -21.22 -5.19 19.08
N TYR A 364 -21.32 -5.68 17.83
CA TYR A 364 -22.50 -5.46 16.99
C TYR A 364 -22.66 -6.55 15.94
N ALA A 365 -23.92 -6.85 15.58
CA ALA A 365 -24.19 -7.81 14.50
C ALA A 365 -25.52 -7.53 13.80
N VAL A 366 -25.59 -7.94 12.54
CA VAL A 366 -26.81 -8.16 11.76
C VAL A 366 -26.70 -9.48 11.01
N GLY A 367 -27.81 -10.21 10.89
CA GLY A 367 -27.87 -11.58 10.34
C GLY A 367 -27.69 -12.65 11.41
N ASP A 368 -27.55 -13.90 10.96
CA ASP A 368 -27.36 -15.05 11.84
C ASP A 368 -25.88 -15.18 12.22
N HIS A 369 -25.56 -15.24 13.51
CA HIS A 369 -24.20 -15.36 14.04
C HIS A 369 -24.07 -16.28 15.23
N ASP A 370 -22.85 -16.75 15.49
CA ASP A 370 -22.47 -17.61 16.62
C ASP A 370 -21.41 -16.91 17.52
N LEU A 371 -21.37 -15.58 17.58
CA LEU A 371 -20.45 -14.87 18.47
C LEU A 371 -20.60 -15.38 19.92
N PRO A 372 -19.48 -15.64 20.63
CA PRO A 372 -19.55 -16.15 21.99
C PRO A 372 -20.18 -15.14 22.95
N ALA A 373 -20.94 -15.65 23.93
CA ALA A 373 -21.78 -14.94 24.88
C ALA A 373 -21.09 -13.81 25.67
N GLY A 374 -21.81 -12.72 25.79
CA GLY A 374 -21.48 -11.53 26.60
C GLY A 374 -22.68 -10.59 26.66
N ARG A 375 -22.58 -9.33 26.20
CA ARG A 375 -23.72 -8.53 25.73
C ARG A 375 -23.93 -8.90 24.26
N GLU A 376 -24.69 -9.96 24.02
CA GLU A 376 -24.92 -10.50 22.69
C GLU A 376 -25.88 -9.60 21.89
N PRO A 377 -25.51 -9.21 20.66
CA PRO A 377 -26.51 -8.74 19.73
C PRO A 377 -27.52 -9.85 19.41
N PRO A 378 -28.81 -9.53 19.18
CA PRO A 378 -29.80 -10.50 18.73
C PRO A 378 -29.34 -11.16 17.43
N THR A 379 -29.62 -12.45 17.28
CA THR A 379 -29.33 -13.21 16.06
C THR A 379 -30.60 -13.35 15.22
N GLY A 380 -30.46 -13.37 13.89
CA GLY A 380 -31.55 -13.56 12.95
C GLY A 380 -32.12 -12.30 12.31
N ASP A 381 -31.95 -11.13 12.97
CA ASP A 381 -32.40 -9.87 12.38
C ASP A 381 -31.47 -9.41 11.26
N ARG A 382 -32.00 -9.30 10.05
CA ARG A 382 -31.23 -8.86 8.88
C ARG A 382 -30.98 -7.37 8.83
N VAL A 383 -31.88 -6.59 9.43
CA VAL A 383 -31.80 -5.13 9.42
C VAL A 383 -31.88 -4.59 10.85
N ALA A 384 -31.02 -3.63 11.14
CA ALA A 384 -31.09 -2.84 12.35
C ALA A 384 -31.28 -1.35 12.05
N VAL A 385 -32.24 -0.74 12.76
CA VAL A 385 -32.46 0.71 12.76
C VAL A 385 -31.77 1.28 13.98
N LEU A 386 -30.66 2.01 13.76
CA LEU A 386 -29.81 2.55 14.83
C LEU A 386 -30.20 4.01 15.15
N THR A 387 -30.49 4.27 16.42
CA THR A 387 -30.95 5.56 16.94
C THR A 387 -30.01 6.10 18.02
N GLY A 388 -30.22 7.30 18.50
CA GLY A 388 -29.48 7.90 19.61
C GLY A 388 -28.89 9.27 19.34
N ALA A 389 -28.07 9.78 20.27
CA ALA A 389 -27.51 11.13 20.22
C ALA A 389 -26.69 11.40 18.96
N ASN A 390 -26.67 12.66 18.48
CA ASN A 390 -25.95 13.06 17.26
C ASN A 390 -24.42 12.91 17.38
N SER A 391 -23.85 12.96 18.58
CA SER A 391 -22.44 12.71 18.89
C SER A 391 -22.19 11.26 19.33
N GLY A 392 -23.15 10.36 19.13
CA GLY A 392 -23.14 8.99 19.64
C GLY A 392 -22.35 7.97 18.83
N GLY A 393 -21.46 8.37 17.90
CA GLY A 393 -20.62 7.42 17.14
C GLY A 393 -21.37 6.55 16.13
N LYS A 394 -22.66 6.86 15.81
CA LYS A 394 -23.47 6.07 14.87
C LYS A 394 -22.83 5.92 13.49
N THR A 395 -22.38 7.04 12.91
CA THR A 395 -21.64 7.05 11.63
C THR A 395 -20.34 6.26 11.72
N THR A 396 -19.64 6.41 12.86
CA THR A 396 -18.40 5.67 13.15
C THR A 396 -18.63 4.16 13.20
N LEU A 397 -19.73 3.71 13.83
CA LEU A 397 -20.09 2.29 13.82
C LEU A 397 -20.34 1.76 12.41
N LEU A 398 -21.10 2.48 11.57
CA LEU A 398 -21.30 2.08 10.17
C LEU A 398 -19.96 2.00 9.42
N GLU A 399 -19.09 2.97 9.62
CA GLU A 399 -17.76 2.99 9.02
C GLU A 399 -16.91 1.80 9.49
N THR A 400 -16.95 1.47 10.79
CA THR A 400 -16.23 0.32 11.36
C THR A 400 -16.72 -1.00 10.73
N LEU A 401 -18.03 -1.19 10.58
CA LEU A 401 -18.58 -2.37 9.89
C LEU A 401 -18.15 -2.42 8.42
N CYS A 402 -18.12 -1.27 7.74
CA CYS A 402 -17.62 -1.17 6.38
C CYS A 402 -16.12 -1.54 6.30
N GLN A 403 -15.28 -1.07 7.24
CA GLN A 403 -13.87 -1.40 7.34
C GLN A 403 -13.66 -2.90 7.54
N VAL A 404 -14.38 -3.53 8.47
CA VAL A 404 -14.30 -4.96 8.74
C VAL A 404 -14.68 -5.78 7.49
N GLN A 405 -15.80 -5.46 6.84
CA GLN A 405 -16.25 -6.16 5.64
C GLN A 405 -15.25 -6.04 4.49
N LEU A 406 -14.71 -4.84 4.25
CA LEU A 406 -13.74 -4.58 3.19
C LEU A 406 -12.42 -5.32 3.44
N LEU A 407 -11.86 -5.22 4.65
CA LEU A 407 -10.61 -5.91 5.01
C LEU A 407 -10.76 -7.43 4.86
N ALA A 408 -11.83 -8.02 5.41
CA ALA A 408 -12.11 -9.43 5.28
C ALA A 408 -12.18 -9.86 3.79
N GLN A 409 -12.93 -9.15 2.96
CA GLN A 409 -13.05 -9.50 1.54
C GLN A 409 -11.80 -9.18 0.71
N MET A 410 -10.87 -8.37 1.23
CA MET A 410 -9.52 -8.25 0.67
C MET A 410 -8.58 -9.37 1.16
N GLY A 411 -9.03 -10.30 2.01
CA GLY A 411 -8.20 -11.35 2.61
C GLY A 411 -7.21 -10.78 3.63
N LEU A 412 -7.62 -9.75 4.38
CA LEU A 412 -6.81 -9.10 5.42
C LEU A 412 -7.44 -9.33 6.80
N PRO A 413 -6.65 -9.31 7.87
CA PRO A 413 -7.17 -9.35 9.23
C PRO A 413 -7.95 -8.06 9.56
N VAL A 414 -8.84 -8.13 10.55
CA VAL A 414 -9.82 -7.07 10.87
C VAL A 414 -9.61 -6.48 12.26
N PRO A 415 -10.03 -5.22 12.49
CA PRO A 415 -9.86 -4.52 13.77
C PRO A 415 -10.97 -4.92 14.77
N ALA A 416 -11.01 -6.16 15.18
CA ALA A 416 -11.95 -6.70 16.15
C ALA A 416 -11.31 -7.85 16.94
N ASP A 417 -11.83 -8.16 18.13
CA ASP A 417 -11.36 -9.32 18.90
C ASP A 417 -11.86 -10.63 18.27
N ASP A 418 -13.12 -10.63 17.77
CA ASP A 418 -13.71 -11.68 16.97
C ASP A 418 -14.60 -11.06 15.88
N ALA A 419 -14.66 -11.69 14.72
CA ALA A 419 -15.55 -11.31 13.65
C ALA A 419 -16.04 -12.52 12.86
N GLU A 420 -17.35 -12.56 12.56
CA GLU A 420 -17.96 -13.46 11.58
C GLU A 420 -18.43 -12.64 10.38
N VAL A 421 -17.97 -13.00 9.20
CA VAL A 421 -18.21 -12.25 7.97
C VAL A 421 -18.77 -13.15 6.88
N GLY A 422 -20.00 -12.89 6.48
CA GLY A 422 -20.58 -13.43 5.25
C GLY A 422 -20.06 -12.68 4.04
N LEU A 423 -19.90 -13.37 2.91
CA LEU A 423 -19.47 -12.72 1.68
C LEU A 423 -20.63 -11.95 1.07
N VAL A 424 -20.37 -10.71 0.66
CA VAL A 424 -21.33 -9.86 -0.05
C VAL A 424 -20.81 -9.51 -1.43
N ASP A 425 -21.74 -9.24 -2.35
CA ASP A 425 -21.44 -8.87 -3.74
C ASP A 425 -21.47 -7.34 -3.92
N ALA A 426 -22.09 -6.62 -2.96
CA ALA A 426 -22.11 -5.16 -2.94
C ALA A 426 -22.13 -4.60 -1.51
N ILE A 427 -21.33 -3.58 -1.25
CA ILE A 427 -21.38 -2.76 -0.03
C ILE A 427 -21.87 -1.37 -0.43
N VAL A 428 -23.00 -0.99 0.13
CA VAL A 428 -23.61 0.33 -0.03
C VAL A 428 -23.40 1.10 1.26
N PHE A 429 -22.37 1.94 1.31
CA PHE A 429 -22.21 2.89 2.41
C PHE A 429 -22.61 4.28 1.94
N HIS A 430 -23.53 4.91 2.67
CA HIS A 430 -23.99 6.25 2.40
C HIS A 430 -23.91 7.09 3.67
N ARG A 431 -23.04 8.10 3.66
CA ARG A 431 -22.91 9.08 4.74
C ARG A 431 -23.93 10.21 4.58
N ARG A 432 -24.29 10.83 5.69
CA ARG A 432 -25.12 12.03 5.70
C ARG A 432 -24.54 13.12 4.81
N HIS A 433 -25.36 13.67 3.93
CA HIS A 433 -25.02 14.87 3.15
C HIS A 433 -25.73 16.10 3.69
N ALA A 434 -25.00 17.22 3.83
CA ALA A 434 -25.47 18.44 4.48
C ALA A 434 -26.48 19.28 3.67
N SER A 435 -26.90 18.85 2.46
CA SER A 435 -27.76 19.68 1.59
C SER A 435 -29.03 18.97 1.16
N PHE A 436 -30.16 19.54 1.58
CA PHE A 436 -31.49 19.21 1.04
C PHE A 436 -31.60 19.68 -0.42
N ASN A 437 -31.70 18.71 -1.35
CA ASN A 437 -31.94 19.00 -2.77
C ASN A 437 -32.57 17.77 -3.45
N ALA A 438 -33.63 17.97 -4.22
CA ALA A 438 -34.28 16.89 -4.96
C ALA A 438 -33.36 16.11 -5.90
N GLY A 439 -32.34 16.75 -6.47
CA GLY A 439 -31.30 16.09 -7.28
C GLY A 439 -30.37 15.19 -6.47
N VAL A 440 -30.10 15.53 -5.21
CA VAL A 440 -29.33 14.70 -4.28
C VAL A 440 -30.14 13.46 -3.93
N LEU A 441 -31.41 13.59 -3.60
CA LEU A 441 -32.31 12.46 -3.32
C LEU A 441 -32.37 11.49 -4.52
N GLU A 442 -32.59 12.00 -5.73
CA GLU A 442 -32.62 11.16 -6.94
C GLU A 442 -31.29 10.44 -7.15
N SER A 443 -30.15 11.13 -7.02
CA SER A 443 -28.84 10.52 -7.20
C SER A 443 -28.52 9.48 -6.12
N THR A 444 -28.94 9.72 -4.87
CA THR A 444 -28.79 8.76 -3.77
C THR A 444 -29.62 7.51 -4.01
N LEU A 445 -30.89 7.64 -4.33
CA LEU A 445 -31.74 6.49 -4.65
C LEU A 445 -31.21 5.70 -5.85
N ARG A 446 -30.68 6.37 -6.86
CA ARG A 446 -30.02 5.71 -8.01
C ARG A 446 -28.73 4.98 -7.65
N SER A 447 -28.06 5.33 -6.57
CA SER A 447 -26.85 4.65 -6.11
C SER A 447 -27.14 3.53 -5.11
N VAL A 448 -28.22 3.64 -4.34
CA VAL A 448 -28.56 2.73 -3.23
C VAL A 448 -29.49 1.60 -3.66
N VAL A 449 -30.48 1.88 -4.51
CA VAL A 449 -31.52 0.90 -4.89
C VAL A 449 -31.02 -0.17 -5.88
N PRO A 450 -30.28 0.14 -6.96
CA PRO A 450 -29.84 -0.89 -7.90
C PRO A 450 -29.07 -2.06 -7.27
N PRO A 451 -28.09 -1.86 -6.37
CA PRO A 451 -27.40 -2.98 -5.72
C PRO A 451 -28.33 -3.93 -4.96
N LEU A 452 -29.45 -3.43 -4.40
CA LEU A 452 -30.48 -4.25 -3.75
C LEU A 452 -31.34 -5.03 -4.74
N THR A 453 -31.52 -4.52 -5.96
CA THR A 453 -32.40 -5.13 -6.97
C THR A 453 -31.66 -6.06 -7.92
N ASP A 454 -30.36 -5.87 -8.08
CA ASP A 454 -29.49 -6.79 -8.79
C ASP A 454 -29.34 -8.08 -7.97
N ALA A 455 -29.23 -9.23 -8.62
CA ALA A 455 -29.24 -10.52 -7.96
C ALA A 455 -27.92 -10.78 -7.21
N GLY A 456 -27.73 -10.13 -6.06
CA GLY A 456 -26.51 -10.27 -5.25
C GLY A 456 -26.74 -10.02 -3.76
N ARG A 457 -25.87 -10.56 -2.93
CA ARG A 457 -25.85 -10.34 -1.48
C ARG A 457 -25.35 -8.91 -1.21
N THR A 458 -26.13 -8.12 -0.51
CA THR A 458 -25.81 -6.70 -0.29
C THR A 458 -25.74 -6.37 1.19
N LEU A 459 -24.73 -5.59 1.58
CA LEU A 459 -24.65 -4.93 2.89
C LEU A 459 -24.97 -3.44 2.73
N MET A 460 -26.05 -3.02 3.38
CA MET A 460 -26.54 -1.64 3.40
C MET A 460 -26.12 -0.94 4.68
N LEU A 461 -25.35 0.13 4.58
CA LEU A 461 -24.91 0.99 5.68
C LEU A 461 -25.34 2.43 5.37
N VAL A 462 -26.44 2.88 5.94
CA VAL A 462 -27.06 4.15 5.54
C VAL A 462 -27.18 5.09 6.74
N ASP A 463 -26.55 6.26 6.64
CA ASP A 463 -26.51 7.27 7.72
C ASP A 463 -27.45 8.44 7.40
N GLU A 464 -28.40 8.69 8.31
CA GLU A 464 -29.34 9.82 8.32
C GLU A 464 -29.92 10.16 6.92
N PHE A 465 -30.54 9.17 6.27
CA PHE A 465 -31.16 9.33 4.95
C PHE A 465 -32.19 10.46 4.92
N GLU A 466 -32.87 10.73 6.04
CA GLU A 466 -33.84 11.80 6.21
C GLU A 466 -33.26 13.20 5.97
N ALA A 467 -31.97 13.40 6.09
CA ALA A 467 -31.33 14.70 5.87
C ALA A 467 -31.46 15.23 4.41
N ILE A 468 -31.82 14.35 3.46
CA ILE A 468 -31.89 14.69 2.03
C ILE A 468 -33.33 14.90 1.52
N THR A 469 -34.36 14.77 2.36
CA THR A 469 -35.77 14.94 1.96
C THR A 469 -36.61 15.65 3.05
N GLU A 470 -37.88 15.95 2.73
CA GLU A 470 -38.81 16.54 3.72
C GLU A 470 -39.16 15.52 4.82
N PRO A 471 -39.22 15.92 6.11
CA PRO A 471 -39.40 14.99 7.23
C PRO A 471 -40.58 14.01 7.08
N GLY A 472 -41.73 14.46 6.61
CA GLY A 472 -42.89 13.60 6.46
C GLY A 472 -42.78 12.56 5.33
N SER A 473 -41.98 12.84 4.32
CA SER A 473 -41.69 11.90 3.22
C SER A 473 -40.47 11.01 3.54
N ALA A 474 -39.58 11.49 4.39
CA ALA A 474 -38.34 10.81 4.79
C ALA A 474 -38.62 9.47 5.48
N ALA A 475 -39.52 9.45 6.47
CA ALA A 475 -39.88 8.24 7.19
C ALA A 475 -40.45 7.17 6.26
N ASN A 476 -41.37 7.55 5.34
CA ASN A 476 -41.95 6.62 4.38
C ASN A 476 -40.93 6.04 3.41
N LEU A 477 -39.99 6.87 2.92
CA LEU A 477 -38.90 6.41 2.03
C LEU A 477 -37.93 5.48 2.76
N LEU A 478 -37.56 5.82 3.98
CA LEU A 478 -36.66 5.01 4.80
C LEU A 478 -37.33 3.67 5.17
N HIS A 479 -38.63 3.70 5.56
CA HIS A 479 -39.39 2.47 5.81
C HIS A 479 -39.44 1.59 4.56
N GLY A 480 -39.69 2.18 3.38
CA GLY A 480 -39.65 1.47 2.10
C GLY A 480 -38.27 0.85 1.81
N LEU A 481 -37.20 1.56 2.14
CA LEU A 481 -35.84 1.07 1.94
C LEU A 481 -35.47 -0.08 2.91
N VAL A 482 -35.86 0.03 4.20
CA VAL A 482 -35.75 -1.04 5.20
C VAL A 482 -36.55 -2.28 4.75
N THR A 483 -37.78 -2.10 4.32
CA THR A 483 -38.64 -3.17 3.82
C THR A 483 -38.03 -3.85 2.59
N LEU A 484 -37.55 -3.07 1.62
CA LEU A 484 -36.90 -3.60 0.42
C LEU A 484 -35.64 -4.40 0.79
N THR A 485 -34.84 -3.93 1.76
CA THR A 485 -33.62 -4.64 2.23
C THR A 485 -33.98 -6.02 2.80
N VAL A 486 -35.00 -6.09 3.64
CA VAL A 486 -35.51 -7.37 4.19
C VAL A 486 -36.09 -8.26 3.09
N GLU A 487 -36.91 -7.73 2.17
CA GLU A 487 -37.51 -8.52 1.07
C GLU A 487 -36.51 -9.06 0.06
N ARG A 488 -35.30 -8.46 0.01
CA ARG A 488 -34.19 -8.90 -0.85
C ARG A 488 -33.17 -9.76 -0.12
N ASP A 489 -33.49 -10.21 1.07
CA ASP A 489 -32.59 -11.00 1.93
C ASP A 489 -31.23 -10.31 2.18
N ALA A 490 -31.13 -8.98 2.02
CA ALA A 490 -29.91 -8.21 2.25
C ALA A 490 -29.72 -7.89 3.73
N LEU A 491 -28.47 -7.61 4.13
CA LEU A 491 -28.15 -7.11 5.46
C LEU A 491 -28.18 -5.57 5.46
N GLY A 492 -28.59 -4.96 6.59
CA GLY A 492 -28.61 -3.51 6.66
C GLY A 492 -28.51 -2.92 8.06
N VAL A 493 -27.80 -1.78 8.17
CA VAL A 493 -27.84 -0.90 9.35
C VAL A 493 -28.19 0.50 8.88
N PHE A 494 -29.32 1.00 9.38
CA PHE A 494 -29.87 2.31 9.02
C PHE A 494 -29.85 3.23 10.22
N VAL A 495 -29.11 4.32 10.16
CA VAL A 495 -29.11 5.35 11.20
C VAL A 495 -30.20 6.37 10.93
N THR A 496 -31.04 6.65 11.91
CA THR A 496 -32.11 7.64 11.78
C THR A 496 -32.53 8.24 13.14
N HIS A 497 -33.13 9.41 13.07
CA HIS A 497 -33.86 10.04 14.19
C HIS A 497 -35.39 9.81 14.10
N LEU A 498 -35.89 9.12 13.08
CA LEU A 498 -37.31 8.91 12.77
C LEU A 498 -37.79 7.50 13.14
N ALA A 499 -37.13 6.79 14.06
CA ALA A 499 -37.46 5.38 14.35
C ALA A 499 -38.93 5.17 14.76
N ASP A 500 -39.48 6.07 15.56
CA ASP A 500 -40.90 6.01 15.98
C ASP A 500 -41.86 6.11 14.79
N ASP A 501 -41.47 6.81 13.71
CA ASP A 501 -42.28 6.98 12.48
C ASP A 501 -42.12 5.80 11.51
N LEU A 502 -41.18 4.88 11.76
CA LEU A 502 -40.96 3.68 10.95
C LEU A 502 -41.78 2.47 11.39
N GLU A 503 -42.46 2.55 12.52
CA GLU A 503 -43.29 1.45 13.04
C GLU A 503 -44.57 1.24 12.22
N PRO A 504 -45.00 -0.03 11.98
CA PRO A 504 -44.33 -1.25 12.39
C PRO A 504 -43.18 -1.62 11.43
N LEU A 505 -42.04 -2.06 12.00
CA LEU A 505 -40.92 -2.59 11.23
C LEU A 505 -41.24 -4.00 10.67
N PRO A 506 -40.56 -4.43 9.57
CA PRO A 506 -40.58 -5.83 9.12
C PRO A 506 -40.08 -6.80 10.22
N GLU A 507 -40.59 -8.06 10.18
CA GLU A 507 -40.28 -9.08 11.21
C GLU A 507 -38.78 -9.36 11.41
N ALA A 508 -37.96 -9.23 10.34
CA ALA A 508 -36.51 -9.40 10.39
C ALA A 508 -35.73 -8.07 10.57
N ALA A 509 -36.39 -7.07 11.16
CA ALA A 509 -35.77 -5.79 11.48
C ALA A 509 -36.00 -5.42 12.94
N ARG A 510 -34.96 -4.88 13.58
CA ARG A 510 -34.98 -4.41 14.98
C ARG A 510 -34.55 -2.95 15.09
N THR A 511 -34.79 -2.36 16.26
CA THR A 511 -34.30 -1.01 16.58
C THR A 511 -33.27 -1.08 17.70
N ASP A 512 -32.09 -0.49 17.48
CA ASP A 512 -31.01 -0.40 18.45
C ASP A 512 -30.72 1.06 18.82
N GLY A 513 -30.18 1.29 20.02
CA GLY A 513 -29.92 2.65 20.51
C GLY A 513 -28.53 2.86 21.10
N ILE A 514 -27.90 3.99 20.79
CA ILE A 514 -26.71 4.50 21.48
C ILE A 514 -27.14 5.60 22.44
N PHE A 515 -26.63 5.57 23.67
CA PHE A 515 -27.10 6.43 24.74
C PHE A 515 -25.97 7.34 25.24
N ALA A 516 -26.32 8.61 25.47
CA ALA A 516 -25.52 9.47 26.29
C ALA A 516 -25.83 9.14 27.75
N GLU A 517 -24.81 8.96 28.59
CA GLU A 517 -24.93 8.57 29.98
C GLU A 517 -24.95 9.79 30.93
N GLY A 518 -24.30 10.90 30.52
CA GLY A 518 -24.24 12.09 31.35
C GLY A 518 -23.37 13.19 30.76
N LEU A 519 -22.92 14.06 31.64
CA LEU A 519 -21.87 15.05 31.38
C LEU A 519 -20.71 14.76 32.31
N SER A 520 -19.49 14.81 31.78
CA SER A 520 -18.27 14.79 32.59
C SER A 520 -18.18 16.02 33.52
N PRO A 521 -17.27 16.06 34.50
CA PRO A 521 -16.98 17.25 35.28
C PRO A 521 -16.66 18.48 34.44
N ASP A 522 -16.01 18.26 33.27
CA ASP A 522 -15.68 19.31 32.29
C ASP A 522 -16.87 19.69 31.40
N LEU A 523 -18.03 19.11 31.63
CA LEU A 523 -19.27 19.31 30.89
C LEU A 523 -19.23 18.76 29.45
N ASP A 524 -18.35 17.82 29.19
CA ASP A 524 -18.37 17.08 27.92
C ASP A 524 -19.40 15.94 28.01
N LEU A 525 -19.99 15.62 26.86
CA LEU A 525 -21.01 14.57 26.79
C LEU A 525 -20.35 13.20 26.93
N GLU A 526 -20.72 12.47 27.99
CA GLU A 526 -20.32 11.07 28.15
C GLU A 526 -21.27 10.17 27.38
N VAL A 527 -20.74 9.40 26.46
CA VAL A 527 -21.49 8.51 25.58
C VAL A 527 -20.98 7.08 25.74
N ASP A 528 -21.88 6.15 26.04
CA ASP A 528 -21.60 4.72 25.86
C ASP A 528 -21.80 4.38 24.38
N TYR A 529 -20.71 4.24 23.64
CA TYR A 529 -20.74 3.94 22.19
C TYR A 529 -21.20 2.50 21.89
N GLN A 530 -21.30 1.64 22.93
CA GLN A 530 -21.87 0.31 22.78
C GLN A 530 -23.38 0.38 22.58
N PRO A 531 -23.92 -0.04 21.42
CA PRO A 531 -25.37 -0.05 21.19
C PRO A 531 -26.09 -0.97 22.18
N ARG A 532 -27.26 -0.52 22.65
CA ARG A 532 -28.23 -1.34 23.37
C ARG A 532 -29.24 -1.86 22.36
N PHE A 533 -29.40 -3.17 22.34
CA PHE A 533 -30.23 -3.87 21.37
C PHE A 533 -31.72 -3.78 21.74
N GLU A 534 -32.58 -3.86 20.71
CA GLU A 534 -34.06 -3.82 20.84
C GLU A 534 -34.54 -2.60 21.66
N THR A 535 -33.84 -1.48 21.58
CA THR A 535 -34.14 -0.28 22.36
C THR A 535 -33.98 0.97 21.51
N VAL A 536 -34.94 1.88 21.57
CA VAL A 536 -34.86 3.18 20.90
C VAL A 536 -33.95 4.11 21.69
N GLY A 537 -32.82 4.52 21.08
CA GLY A 537 -31.94 5.53 21.63
C GLY A 537 -32.58 6.91 21.54
N LYS A 538 -32.53 7.67 22.62
CA LYS A 538 -33.08 9.03 22.66
C LYS A 538 -31.99 10.06 22.42
N SER A 539 -32.28 11.06 21.59
CA SER A 539 -31.50 12.29 21.60
C SER A 539 -31.74 12.99 22.94
N THR A 540 -30.68 13.46 23.59
CA THR A 540 -30.71 14.04 24.93
C THR A 540 -30.47 15.55 24.88
N PRO A 541 -31.46 16.34 24.41
CA PRO A 541 -31.32 17.80 24.37
C PRO A 541 -31.09 18.41 25.75
N GLU A 542 -31.52 17.70 26.84
CA GLU A 542 -31.26 18.07 28.22
C GLU A 542 -29.76 18.20 28.53
N PHE A 543 -28.89 17.31 28.03
CA PHE A 543 -27.45 17.39 28.27
C PHE A 543 -26.84 18.62 27.54
N ILE A 544 -27.25 18.87 26.32
CA ILE A 544 -26.80 20.05 25.56
C ILE A 544 -27.23 21.33 26.27
N VAL A 545 -28.49 21.39 26.69
CA VAL A 545 -29.01 22.58 27.38
C VAL A 545 -28.35 22.74 28.74
N SER A 546 -28.09 21.64 29.46
CA SER A 546 -27.35 21.67 30.76
C SER A 546 -25.96 22.28 30.57
N ARG A 547 -25.23 21.86 29.54
CA ARG A 547 -23.90 22.40 29.22
C ARG A 547 -23.96 23.90 28.85
N LEU A 548 -24.95 24.30 28.03
CA LEU A 548 -25.13 25.72 27.69
C LEU A 548 -25.48 26.58 28.89
N VAL A 549 -26.34 26.12 29.80
CA VAL A 549 -26.66 26.81 31.05
C VAL A 549 -25.45 26.94 31.96
N ALA A 550 -24.62 25.87 32.06
CA ALA A 550 -23.43 25.86 32.90
C ALA A 550 -22.32 26.79 32.36
N ASN A 551 -22.12 26.82 31.05
CA ASN A 551 -21.06 27.59 30.40
C ASN A 551 -21.44 29.06 30.10
N ALA A 552 -22.71 29.46 30.29
CA ALA A 552 -23.14 30.83 30.02
C ALA A 552 -22.51 31.82 30.99
N ALA A 553 -21.58 32.64 30.47
CA ALA A 553 -20.93 33.71 31.24
C ALA A 553 -21.78 34.98 31.28
N ASP A 554 -22.63 35.23 30.29
CA ASP A 554 -23.52 36.40 30.21
C ASP A 554 -24.87 36.08 30.89
N PRO A 555 -25.33 36.92 31.82
CA PRO A 555 -26.64 36.74 32.45
C PRO A 555 -27.82 36.71 31.48
N VAL A 556 -27.74 37.40 30.37
CA VAL A 556 -28.83 37.46 29.35
C VAL A 556 -28.86 36.14 28.57
N GLU A 557 -27.70 35.63 28.14
CA GLU A 557 -27.59 34.31 27.52
C GLU A 557 -28.08 33.21 28.47
N ARG A 558 -27.64 33.25 29.71
CA ARG A 558 -28.05 32.30 30.73
C ARG A 558 -29.57 32.24 30.92
N THR A 559 -30.22 33.39 30.98
CA THR A 559 -31.69 33.45 31.07
C THR A 559 -32.36 32.83 29.86
N GLY A 560 -31.76 33.01 28.65
CA GLY A 560 -32.23 32.36 27.44
C GLY A 560 -32.13 30.83 27.51
N PHE A 561 -30.98 30.31 27.95
CA PHE A 561 -30.78 28.87 28.12
C PHE A 561 -31.62 28.25 29.24
N GLU A 562 -31.85 28.98 30.34
CA GLU A 562 -32.77 28.57 31.38
C GLU A 562 -34.23 28.47 30.89
N THR A 563 -34.62 29.32 29.95
CA THR A 563 -35.95 29.23 29.29
C THR A 563 -36.02 27.96 28.42
N LEU A 564 -34.95 27.61 27.71
CA LEU A 564 -34.86 26.35 26.95
C LEU A 564 -34.84 25.13 27.89
N ALA A 565 -34.21 25.22 29.05
CA ALA A 565 -34.20 24.19 30.06
C ALA A 565 -35.63 23.85 30.56
N GLN A 566 -36.48 24.88 30.73
CA GLN A 566 -37.88 24.69 31.09
C GLN A 566 -38.66 23.94 30.00
N ALA A 567 -38.35 24.20 28.72
CA ALA A 567 -39.03 23.56 27.60
C ALA A 567 -38.58 22.09 27.40
N VAL A 568 -37.32 21.76 27.72
CA VAL A 568 -36.74 20.41 27.57
C VAL A 568 -37.04 19.54 28.83
N GLY A 569 -37.19 20.17 29.97
CA GLY A 569 -37.43 19.52 31.28
C GLY A 569 -36.49 20.03 32.37
N GLU A 570 -36.93 21.02 33.13
CA GLU A 570 -36.11 21.70 34.14
C GLU A 570 -35.51 20.72 35.17
N GLU A 571 -36.28 19.71 35.62
CA GLU A 571 -35.82 18.69 36.55
C GLU A 571 -34.71 17.80 35.98
N ALA A 572 -34.79 17.47 34.69
CA ALA A 572 -33.77 16.67 33.98
C ALA A 572 -32.46 17.46 33.86
N VAL A 573 -32.54 18.73 33.47
CA VAL A 573 -31.38 19.63 33.34
C VAL A 573 -30.70 19.84 34.73
N GLN A 574 -31.47 20.06 35.78
CA GLN A 574 -30.93 20.24 37.14
C GLN A 574 -30.30 18.96 37.70
N ARG A 575 -30.88 17.80 37.40
CA ARG A 575 -30.29 16.50 37.75
C ARG A 575 -28.96 16.29 37.04
N THR A 576 -28.91 16.48 35.71
CA THR A 576 -27.69 16.36 34.94
C THR A 576 -26.56 17.26 35.44
N LEU A 577 -26.87 18.52 35.75
CA LEU A 577 -25.89 19.45 36.34
C LEU A 577 -25.46 19.08 37.75
N SER A 578 -26.34 18.46 38.52
CA SER A 578 -26.02 17.95 39.86
C SER A 578 -25.08 16.74 39.76
N ASP A 579 -25.40 15.78 38.91
CA ASP A 579 -24.64 14.56 38.71
C ASP A 579 -23.20 14.86 38.19
N ALA A 580 -23.06 15.77 37.22
CA ALA A 580 -21.76 16.22 36.71
C ALA A 580 -20.86 16.86 37.81
N ARG A 581 -21.44 17.52 38.81
CA ARG A 581 -20.70 18.11 39.94
C ARG A 581 -20.32 17.10 41.02
N TRP A 582 -21.05 15.99 41.17
CA TRP A 582 -20.78 14.97 42.17
C TRP A 582 -19.72 13.97 41.75
N SER A 583 -19.48 13.80 40.44
CA SER A 583 -18.39 12.97 39.95
C SER A 583 -16.98 13.52 40.25
N GLU A 584 -16.85 14.82 40.61
CA GLU A 584 -15.61 15.40 41.14
C GLU A 584 -15.25 14.94 42.58
N GLY A 585 -16.22 14.41 43.34
CA GLY A 585 -16.04 14.09 44.75
C GLY A 585 -15.52 12.68 45.09
N ASP A 586 -15.54 11.75 44.13
CA ASP A 586 -15.19 10.34 44.32
C ASP A 586 -13.79 9.96 43.80
N SER A 587 -13.03 10.91 43.24
CA SER A 587 -11.67 10.67 42.73
C SER A 587 -10.55 11.03 43.74
N ASP A 588 -10.87 11.43 44.97
CA ASP A 588 -9.90 11.84 46.01
C ASP A 588 -9.91 10.95 47.29
N ASP A 589 -10.19 9.63 47.16
CA ASP A 589 -9.97 8.67 48.28
C ASP A 589 -9.12 7.44 47.84
#